data_7409f0337fd4003141f2d76689da3d06
#
_entry.id   7409f0337fd4003141f2d76689da3d06
#
_cell.length_a   1.000
_cell.length_b   1.000
_cell.length_c   1.000
_cell.angle_alpha   90.00
_cell.angle_beta   90.00
_cell.angle_gamma   90.00
#
_symmetry.space_group_name_H-M   'P 1'
#
loop_
_entity.id
_entity.type
_entity.pdbx_description
1 polymer ?
#
loop_
_entity_poly.entity_id
_entity_poly.type
_entity_poly.pdbx_seq_one_letter_code
_entity_poly.pdbx_strand_id
1 'polypeptide(L)'
;MPPKFYELHGVRVLECDPNEKQLRNYNEAVELIGKAFENRASVIVVPAECLDDEFFRLSTRIAGELIQKIVQYRLRLVIVGDISRHLAESSPLRAFVLEANRGKDVWFLAVREELDERLARAV
;
A
#
# COMPACT_ATOMS: atom_id res chain seq x y z
N MET A 1 -6.46 -11.09 -12.87
CA MET A 1 -6.05 -12.21 -11.99
C MET A 1 -6.40 -11.87 -10.54
N PRO A 2 -6.83 -12.85 -9.77
CA PRO A 2 -7.15 -12.59 -8.37
C PRO A 2 -5.90 -12.26 -7.55
N PRO A 3 -6.03 -11.54 -6.45
CA PRO A 3 -4.92 -11.30 -5.55
C PRO A 3 -4.47 -12.59 -4.87
N LYS A 4 -3.25 -12.59 -4.35
CA LYS A 4 -2.71 -13.70 -3.57
C LYS A 4 -2.97 -13.44 -2.09
N PHE A 5 -3.15 -14.52 -1.32
CA PHE A 5 -3.29 -14.45 0.13
C PHE A 5 -2.26 -15.37 0.77
N TYR A 6 -1.57 -14.88 1.76
CA TYR A 6 -0.58 -15.68 2.50
C TYR A 6 -0.36 -15.10 3.89
N GLU A 7 0.36 -15.81 4.73
CA GLU A 7 0.68 -15.35 6.08
C GLU A 7 2.17 -15.10 6.23
N LEU A 8 2.50 -14.01 6.93
CA LEU A 8 3.85 -13.68 7.36
C LEU A 8 3.81 -13.33 8.83
N HIS A 9 4.56 -14.08 9.65
CA HIS A 9 4.64 -13.83 11.11
C HIS A 9 3.27 -13.74 11.79
N GLY A 10 2.35 -14.61 11.37
CA GLY A 10 1.00 -14.63 11.94
C GLY A 10 0.05 -13.58 11.38
N VAL A 11 0.51 -12.77 10.43
CA VAL A 11 -0.29 -11.72 9.81
C VAL A 11 -0.72 -12.17 8.42
N ARG A 12 -2.03 -12.12 8.16
CA ARG A 12 -2.55 -12.49 6.85
C ARG A 12 -2.48 -11.32 5.88
N VAL A 13 -1.89 -11.59 4.73
CA VAL A 13 -1.58 -10.57 3.72
C VAL A 13 -2.37 -10.81 2.44
N LEU A 14 -2.94 -9.74 1.90
CA LEU A 14 -3.49 -9.70 0.55
C LEU A 14 -2.48 -9.00 -0.34
N GLU A 15 -2.01 -9.67 -1.38
CA GLU A 15 -1.07 -9.08 -2.33
C GLU A 15 -1.71 -8.95 -3.70
N CYS A 16 -1.78 -7.73 -4.24
CA CYS A 16 -2.39 -7.46 -5.53
C CYS A 16 -1.54 -7.97 -6.68
N ASP A 17 -2.22 -8.37 -7.78
CA ASP A 17 -1.56 -8.80 -9.00
C ASP A 17 -0.80 -7.63 -9.63
N PRO A 18 0.51 -7.77 -9.91
CA PRO A 18 1.28 -6.68 -10.51
C PRO A 18 0.87 -6.33 -11.93
N ASN A 19 0.06 -7.14 -12.57
CA ASN A 19 -0.41 -6.91 -13.94
C ASN A 19 -1.71 -6.11 -14.01
N GLU A 20 -2.29 -5.74 -12.88
CA GLU A 20 -3.55 -5.00 -12.82
C GLU A 20 -3.36 -3.66 -12.14
N LYS A 21 -4.04 -2.64 -12.67
CA LYS A 21 -4.07 -1.32 -12.02
C LYS A 21 -4.85 -1.39 -10.71
N GLN A 22 -4.38 -0.66 -9.72
CA GLN A 22 -4.99 -0.65 -8.39
C GLN A 22 -5.16 0.78 -7.89
N LEU A 23 -6.16 0.97 -7.03
CA LEU A 23 -6.37 2.23 -6.30
C LEU A 23 -6.43 3.46 -7.20
N ARG A 24 -7.12 3.33 -8.34
CA ARG A 24 -7.32 4.45 -9.27
C ARG A 24 -8.43 5.39 -8.80
N ASN A 25 -9.33 4.88 -7.99
CA ASN A 25 -10.49 5.64 -7.52
C ASN A 25 -11.04 5.05 -6.23
N TYR A 26 -12.03 5.74 -5.66
CA TYR A 26 -12.65 5.35 -4.41
C TYR A 26 -13.26 3.93 -4.46
N ASN A 27 -13.95 3.61 -5.55
CA ASN A 27 -14.59 2.30 -5.68
C ASN A 27 -13.58 1.16 -5.64
N GLU A 28 -12.42 1.35 -6.25
CA GLU A 28 -11.37 0.32 -6.22
C GLU A 28 -10.81 0.13 -4.80
N ALA A 29 -10.72 1.21 -4.03
CA ALA A 29 -10.31 1.10 -2.64
C ALA A 29 -11.34 0.31 -1.84
N VAL A 30 -12.63 0.58 -2.03
CA VAL A 30 -13.72 -0.14 -1.36
C VAL A 30 -13.69 -1.63 -1.71
N GLU A 31 -13.49 -1.96 -2.98
CA GLU A 31 -13.40 -3.35 -3.42
C GLU A 31 -12.24 -4.07 -2.76
N LEU A 32 -11.10 -3.41 -2.67
CA LEU A 32 -9.91 -4.00 -2.08
C LEU A 32 -10.09 -4.22 -0.58
N ILE A 33 -10.71 -3.27 0.11
CA ILE A 33 -11.06 -3.41 1.52
C ILE A 33 -11.99 -4.61 1.73
N GLY A 34 -13.00 -4.74 0.85
CA GLY A 34 -13.93 -5.87 0.92
C GLY A 34 -13.24 -7.21 0.78
N LYS A 35 -12.32 -7.33 -0.18
CA LYS A 35 -11.55 -8.57 -0.37
C LYS A 35 -10.68 -8.89 0.83
N ALA A 36 -10.10 -7.87 1.46
CA ALA A 36 -9.30 -8.05 2.66
C ALA A 36 -10.16 -8.61 3.80
N PHE A 37 -11.34 -8.04 4.02
CA PHE A 37 -12.25 -8.52 5.07
C PHE A 37 -12.74 -9.93 4.81
N GLU A 38 -13.16 -10.24 3.59
CA GLU A 38 -13.63 -11.57 3.23
C GLU A 38 -12.59 -12.65 3.52
N ASN A 39 -11.33 -12.31 3.39
CA ASN A 39 -10.22 -13.25 3.56
C ASN A 39 -9.44 -13.02 4.85
N ARG A 40 -9.95 -12.16 5.74
CA ARG A 40 -9.35 -11.86 7.03
C ARG A 40 -7.91 -11.32 6.94
N ALA A 41 -7.60 -10.64 5.84
CA ALA A 41 -6.30 -10.01 5.70
C ALA A 41 -6.27 -8.69 6.47
N SER A 42 -5.15 -8.40 7.08
CA SER A 42 -4.93 -7.13 7.80
C SER A 42 -3.89 -6.26 7.12
N VAL A 43 -3.20 -6.80 6.12
CA VAL A 43 -2.19 -6.08 5.35
C VAL A 43 -2.53 -6.23 3.86
N ILE A 44 -2.48 -5.11 3.15
CA ILE A 44 -2.68 -5.07 1.70
C ILE A 44 -1.37 -4.63 1.07
N VAL A 45 -0.83 -5.46 0.18
CA VAL A 45 0.39 -5.16 -0.56
C VAL A 45 0.03 -4.79 -1.99
N VAL A 46 0.46 -3.61 -2.43
CA VAL A 46 0.23 -3.12 -3.79
C VAL A 46 1.58 -2.84 -4.44
N PRO A 47 1.90 -3.52 -5.54
CA PRO A 47 3.11 -3.18 -6.29
C PRO A 47 3.02 -1.74 -6.79
N ALA A 48 4.11 -0.99 -6.66
CA ALA A 48 4.11 0.43 -7.06
C ALA A 48 3.74 0.60 -8.53
N GLU A 49 4.12 -0.36 -9.38
CA GLU A 49 3.80 -0.32 -10.82
C GLU A 49 2.31 -0.42 -11.11
N CYS A 50 1.50 -0.86 -10.15
CA CYS A 50 0.04 -0.93 -10.29
C CYS A 50 -0.63 0.42 -10.08
N LEU A 51 0.09 1.39 -9.51
CA LEU A 51 -0.45 2.71 -9.20
C LEU A 51 -0.17 3.68 -10.33
N ASP A 52 -1.15 4.53 -10.65
CA ASP A 52 -0.98 5.57 -11.63
C ASP A 52 -0.11 6.70 -11.06
N ASP A 53 0.51 7.47 -11.95
CA ASP A 53 1.34 8.61 -11.54
C ASP A 53 0.59 9.59 -10.66
N GLU A 54 -0.72 9.75 -10.90
CA GLU A 54 -1.56 10.64 -10.11
C GLU A 54 -1.62 10.26 -8.64
N PHE A 55 -1.49 8.97 -8.31
CA PHE A 55 -1.45 8.54 -6.92
C PHE A 55 -0.29 9.19 -6.18
N PHE A 56 0.84 9.36 -6.86
CA PHE A 56 2.04 9.93 -6.26
C PHE A 56 2.08 11.45 -6.28
N ARG A 57 1.12 12.10 -6.94
CA ARG A 57 0.99 13.57 -6.93
C ARG A 57 0.09 13.97 -5.78
N LEU A 58 0.67 14.43 -4.70
CA LEU A 58 -0.11 14.74 -3.50
C LEU A 58 -1.16 15.84 -3.72
N SER A 59 -0.92 16.73 -4.68
CA SER A 59 -1.88 17.80 -5.00
C SER A 59 -3.22 17.28 -5.51
N THR A 60 -3.27 16.06 -6.05
CA THR A 60 -4.53 15.46 -6.52
C THR A 60 -5.40 14.96 -5.37
N ARG A 61 -4.82 14.79 -4.18
CA ARG A 61 -5.47 14.24 -2.97
C ARG A 61 -5.92 12.78 -3.10
N ILE A 62 -5.66 12.14 -4.22
CA ILE A 62 -6.08 10.76 -4.46
C ILE A 62 -5.47 9.82 -3.43
N ALA A 63 -4.15 9.86 -3.25
CA ALA A 63 -3.47 8.99 -2.30
C ALA A 63 -3.98 9.22 -0.89
N GLY A 64 -4.10 10.47 -0.47
CA GLY A 64 -4.55 10.82 0.88
C GLY A 64 -5.93 10.27 1.19
N GLU A 65 -6.87 10.44 0.26
CA GLU A 65 -8.24 9.97 0.45
C GLU A 65 -8.34 8.44 0.47
N LEU A 66 -7.64 7.77 -0.46
CA LEU A 66 -7.68 6.31 -0.53
C LEU A 66 -6.97 5.67 0.66
N ILE A 67 -5.83 6.19 1.05
CA ILE A 67 -5.09 5.72 2.21
C ILE A 67 -5.92 5.89 3.48
N GLN A 68 -6.54 7.06 3.66
CA GLN A 68 -7.38 7.32 4.81
C GLN A 68 -8.51 6.31 4.92
N LYS A 69 -9.13 5.97 3.80
CA LYS A 69 -10.21 4.99 3.77
C LYS A 69 -9.72 3.62 4.22
N ILE A 70 -8.58 3.18 3.70
CA ILE A 70 -7.99 1.89 4.06
C ILE A 70 -7.64 1.83 5.55
N VAL A 71 -7.02 2.88 6.05
CA VAL A 71 -6.59 2.97 7.46
C VAL A 71 -7.80 3.01 8.41
N GLN A 72 -8.90 3.63 8.00
CA GLN A 72 -10.14 3.63 8.79
C GLN A 72 -10.63 2.23 9.13
N TYR A 73 -10.38 1.26 8.26
CA TYR A 73 -10.77 -0.12 8.47
C TYR A 73 -9.68 -0.94 9.16
N ARG A 74 -8.70 -0.25 9.74
CA ARG A 74 -7.59 -0.86 10.48
C ARG A 74 -6.74 -1.81 9.63
N LEU A 75 -6.65 -1.50 8.35
CA LEU A 75 -5.81 -2.22 7.41
C LEU A 75 -4.50 -1.47 7.23
N ARG A 76 -3.41 -2.21 7.08
CA ARG A 76 -2.12 -1.63 6.74
C ARG A 76 -1.92 -1.71 5.24
N LEU A 77 -1.51 -0.60 4.63
CA LEU A 77 -1.20 -0.54 3.20
C LEU A 77 0.31 -0.54 3.02
N VAL A 78 0.79 -1.44 2.18
CA VAL A 78 2.22 -1.53 1.86
C VAL A 78 2.39 -1.41 0.35
N ILE A 79 3.14 -0.40 -0.07
CA ILE A 79 3.44 -0.17 -1.48
C ILE A 79 4.88 -0.62 -1.70
N VAL A 80 5.07 -1.58 -2.61
CA VAL A 80 6.38 -2.19 -2.86
C VAL A 80 6.84 -1.89 -4.28
N GLY A 81 8.00 -1.31 -4.41
CA GLY A 81 8.61 -1.05 -5.70
C GLY A 81 9.45 0.21 -5.71
N ASP A 82 10.10 0.46 -6.83
CA ASP A 82 10.95 1.62 -7.00
C ASP A 82 10.09 2.85 -7.32
N ILE A 83 10.04 3.80 -6.39
CA ILE A 83 9.33 5.06 -6.58
C ILE A 83 10.29 6.25 -6.65
N SER A 84 11.57 5.98 -6.90
CA SER A 84 12.60 7.03 -6.90
C SER A 84 12.31 8.15 -7.91
N ARG A 85 11.71 7.84 -9.04
CA ARG A 85 11.29 8.84 -10.03
C ARG A 85 10.33 9.86 -9.43
N HIS A 86 9.36 9.38 -8.70
CA HIS A 86 8.35 10.24 -8.05
C HIS A 86 8.96 11.03 -6.90
N LEU A 87 9.85 10.41 -6.14
CA LEU A 87 10.52 11.08 -5.03
C LEU A 87 11.45 12.20 -5.52
N ALA A 88 12.11 11.99 -6.66
CA ALA A 88 13.00 13.00 -7.22
C ALA A 88 12.25 14.27 -7.62
N GLU A 89 10.99 14.15 -8.04
CA GLU A 89 10.19 15.26 -8.55
C GLU A 89 9.38 16.00 -7.48
N SER A 90 9.28 15.44 -6.26
CA SER A 90 8.36 16.00 -5.28
C SER A 90 8.92 15.96 -3.86
N SER A 91 9.26 17.13 -3.36
CA SER A 91 9.69 17.32 -1.97
C SER A 91 8.57 16.95 -0.98
N PRO A 92 7.30 17.36 -1.20
CA PRO A 92 6.20 16.92 -0.33
C PRO A 92 6.04 15.41 -0.29
N LEU A 93 6.23 14.73 -1.42
CA LEU A 93 6.13 13.27 -1.44
C LEU A 93 7.24 12.62 -0.63
N ARG A 94 8.48 13.14 -0.72
CA ARG A 94 9.58 12.63 0.09
C ARG A 94 9.26 12.73 1.58
N ALA A 95 8.73 13.86 2.01
CA ALA A 95 8.36 14.07 3.40
C ALA A 95 7.24 13.11 3.82
N PHE A 96 6.23 12.94 2.96
CA PHE A 96 5.12 12.04 3.23
C PHE A 96 5.58 10.59 3.39
N VAL A 97 6.42 10.12 2.48
CA VAL A 97 6.95 8.74 2.51
C VAL A 97 7.80 8.52 3.76
N LEU A 98 8.66 9.48 4.10
CA LEU A 98 9.50 9.38 5.29
C LEU A 98 8.66 9.25 6.55
N GLU A 99 7.63 10.08 6.68
CA GLU A 99 6.74 10.06 7.83
C GLU A 99 5.90 8.77 7.88
N ALA A 100 5.37 8.34 6.74
CA ALA A 100 4.59 7.11 6.65
C ALA A 100 5.42 5.90 7.09
N ASN A 101 6.67 5.83 6.66
CA ASN A 101 7.55 4.71 6.99
C ASN A 101 7.92 4.64 8.47
N ARG A 102 7.77 5.72 9.21
CA ARG A 102 7.97 5.72 10.67
C ARG A 102 6.79 5.19 11.43
N GLY A 103 5.62 5.22 10.81
CA GLY A 103 4.38 4.75 11.42
C GLY A 103 4.14 3.28 11.15
N LYS A 104 2.90 2.87 11.35
CA LYS A 104 2.50 1.46 11.18
C LYS A 104 1.30 1.28 10.26
N ASP A 105 0.79 2.36 9.67
CA ASP A 105 -0.41 2.28 8.83
C ASP A 105 -0.09 2.16 7.34
N VAL A 106 0.96 2.83 6.88
CA VAL A 106 1.35 2.82 5.46
C VAL A 106 2.86 2.73 5.36
N TRP A 107 3.33 1.78 4.57
CA TRP A 107 4.77 1.65 4.32
C TRP A 107 5.05 1.69 2.83
N PHE A 108 6.15 2.34 2.46
CA PHE A 108 6.68 2.36 1.09
C PHE A 108 8.02 1.64 1.14
N LEU A 109 8.07 0.45 0.57
CA LEU A 109 9.24 -0.41 0.61
C LEU A 109 9.80 -0.61 -0.80
N ALA A 110 11.13 -0.63 -0.93
CA ALA A 110 11.76 -0.78 -2.23
C ALA A 110 11.61 -2.21 -2.77
N VAL A 111 11.74 -3.20 -1.88
CA VAL A 111 11.67 -4.61 -2.24
C VAL A 111 10.81 -5.37 -1.24
N ARG A 112 10.26 -6.48 -1.69
CA ARG A 112 9.34 -7.30 -0.91
C ARG A 112 9.97 -7.91 0.35
N GLU A 113 11.24 -8.21 0.30
CA GLU A 113 11.97 -8.77 1.44
C GLU A 113 11.92 -7.88 2.67
N GLU A 114 11.83 -6.55 2.47
CA GLU A 114 11.68 -5.61 3.57
C GLU A 114 10.35 -5.78 4.30
N LEU A 115 9.31 -6.25 3.63
CA LEU A 115 8.01 -6.50 4.27
C LEU A 115 8.15 -7.59 5.33
N ASP A 116 8.81 -8.68 5.00
CA ASP A 116 9.03 -9.77 5.93
C ASP A 116 9.76 -9.27 7.18
N GLU A 117 10.83 -8.52 7.00
CA GLU A 117 11.62 -7.97 8.09
C GLU A 117 10.79 -7.02 8.98
N ARG A 118 10.01 -6.14 8.36
CA ARG A 118 9.22 -5.17 9.12
C ARG A 118 8.09 -5.83 9.89
N LEU A 119 7.42 -6.80 9.30
CA LEU A 119 6.35 -7.53 10.00
C LEU A 119 6.90 -8.36 11.15
N ALA A 120 8.09 -8.94 10.99
CA ALA A 120 8.74 -9.69 12.06
C ALA A 120 9.01 -8.80 13.28
N ARG A 121 9.41 -7.55 13.05
CA ARG A 121 9.68 -6.60 14.14
C ARG A 121 8.41 -6.01 14.75
N ALA A 122 7.32 -5.96 13.98
CA ALA A 122 6.08 -5.35 14.43
C ALA A 122 5.22 -6.30 15.29
N VAL A 123 5.52 -7.58 15.28
CA VAL A 123 4.75 -8.61 15.99
C VAL A 123 5.21 -8.77 17.44
#